data_2e9e5c9bf6ea9c6449337f9e15729fc0
#
_entry.id   2e9e5c9bf6ea9c6449337f9e15729fc0
#
_cell.length_a   1.000
_cell.length_b   1.000
_cell.length_c   1.000
_cell.angle_alpha   90.00
_cell.angle_beta   90.00
_cell.angle_gamma   90.00
#
_symmetry.space_group_name_H-M   'P 1'
#
loop_
_entity.id
_entity.type
_entity.pdbx_description
1 polymer ?
#
loop_
_entity_poly.entity_id
_entity_poly.type
_entity_poly.pdbx_seq_one_letter_code
_entity_poly.pdbx_strand_id
1 'polypeptide(L)'
;MDKKEAIKIIVKCADIYQRLLLNKNVMFVYFNKQTNKYECFEAAFIAGNFCHMTGVICNEGLHANDFYQKCINHRLSIEDFEFRDDGTTEMKLSVLPDVIKIHITSRMTGDFTRTGIQLYTEKISGGINGCMGFVKDKDYYAPNTVLKEDIRNVTSSPQHRIVATFIKNIRDEKYTELSYLAKKFDINELNTAKQIIDKTDQIFFFQ
;
A
#
# COMPACT_ATOMS: atom_id res chain seq x y z
N MET A 1 -17.35 2.07 16.84
CA MET A 1 -16.32 1.03 17.17
C MET A 1 -15.74 1.36 18.53
N ASP A 2 -15.56 0.38 19.42
CA ASP A 2 -14.83 0.59 20.65
C ASP A 2 -13.32 0.22 20.51
N LYS A 3 -12.49 0.62 21.49
CA LYS A 3 -11.04 0.33 21.44
C LYS A 3 -10.71 -1.17 21.47
N LYS A 4 -11.52 -2.00 22.11
CA LYS A 4 -11.31 -3.47 22.15
C LYS A 4 -11.55 -4.10 20.79
N GLU A 5 -12.58 -3.64 20.08
CA GLU A 5 -12.87 -4.05 18.71
C GLU A 5 -11.76 -3.57 17.76
N ALA A 6 -11.31 -2.32 17.90
CA ALA A 6 -10.20 -1.76 17.15
C ALA A 6 -8.91 -2.58 17.31
N ILE A 7 -8.55 -2.96 18.55
CA ILE A 7 -7.39 -3.81 18.83
C ILE A 7 -7.46 -5.13 18.04
N LYS A 8 -8.61 -5.79 18.02
CA LYS A 8 -8.77 -7.06 17.27
C LYS A 8 -8.49 -6.87 15.78
N ILE A 9 -8.99 -5.78 15.20
CA ILE A 9 -8.76 -5.45 13.78
C ILE A 9 -7.30 -5.12 13.54
N ILE A 10 -6.71 -4.25 14.37
CA ILE A 10 -5.32 -3.80 14.24
C ILE A 10 -4.36 -4.99 14.36
N VAL A 11 -4.49 -5.83 15.38
CA VAL A 11 -3.63 -7.01 15.58
C VAL A 11 -3.75 -7.97 14.40
N LYS A 12 -4.98 -8.30 13.98
CA LYS A 12 -5.18 -9.15 12.78
C LYS A 12 -4.55 -8.56 11.52
N CYS A 13 -4.64 -7.25 11.33
CA CYS A 13 -4.01 -6.59 10.19
C CYS A 13 -2.48 -6.54 10.32
N ALA A 14 -1.94 -6.41 11.54
CA ALA A 14 -0.50 -6.46 11.79
C ALA A 14 0.08 -7.85 11.42
N ASP A 15 -0.60 -8.94 11.77
CA ASP A 15 -0.21 -10.30 11.40
C ASP A 15 -0.21 -10.49 9.87
N ILE A 16 -1.23 -9.95 9.18
CA ILE A 16 -1.29 -9.98 7.72
C ILE A 16 -0.16 -9.16 7.11
N TYR A 17 0.07 -7.95 7.63
CA TYR A 17 1.14 -7.05 7.20
C TYR A 17 2.52 -7.70 7.36
N GLN A 18 2.77 -8.32 8.52
CA GLN A 18 4.02 -9.04 8.80
C GLN A 18 4.32 -10.10 7.74
N ARG A 19 3.31 -10.90 7.41
CA ARG A 19 3.46 -12.01 6.47
C ARG A 19 3.62 -11.57 5.02
N LEU A 20 2.84 -10.55 4.61
CA LEU A 20 2.70 -10.21 3.21
C LEU A 20 3.57 -9.03 2.75
N LEU A 21 3.81 -8.03 3.62
CA LEU A 21 4.38 -6.75 3.22
C LEU A 21 5.61 -6.32 4.01
N LEU A 22 5.73 -6.70 5.29
CA LEU A 22 6.85 -6.24 6.12
C LEU A 22 8.21 -6.56 5.50
N ASN A 23 9.09 -5.56 5.44
CA ASN A 23 10.42 -5.62 4.84
C ASN A 23 10.41 -6.06 3.37
N LYS A 24 9.36 -5.68 2.65
CA LYS A 24 9.23 -5.93 1.21
C LYS A 24 9.06 -4.63 0.44
N ASN A 25 9.54 -4.67 -0.82
CA ASN A 25 9.19 -3.69 -1.83
C ASN A 25 8.15 -4.28 -2.77
N VAL A 26 7.16 -3.47 -3.11
CA VAL A 26 6.12 -3.80 -4.11
C VAL A 26 6.28 -2.85 -5.28
N MET A 27 6.44 -3.39 -6.48
CA MET A 27 6.43 -2.63 -7.73
C MET A 27 5.05 -2.76 -8.38
N PHE A 28 4.36 -1.63 -8.54
CA PHE A 28 3.09 -1.54 -9.24
C PHE A 28 3.35 -1.12 -10.68
N VAL A 29 3.08 -2.01 -11.61
CA VAL A 29 3.23 -1.77 -13.06
C VAL A 29 1.89 -1.40 -13.65
N TYR A 30 1.84 -0.31 -14.40
CA TYR A 30 0.63 0.21 -15.01
C TYR A 30 0.86 0.72 -16.43
N PHE A 31 -0.20 0.74 -17.22
CA PHE A 31 -0.19 1.35 -18.54
C PHE A 31 -0.58 2.82 -18.45
N ASN A 32 0.33 3.70 -18.81
CA ASN A 32 0.09 5.14 -18.87
C ASN A 32 -0.43 5.51 -20.27
N LYS A 33 -1.73 5.85 -20.35
CA LYS A 33 -2.39 6.20 -21.62
C LYS A 33 -1.88 7.51 -22.25
N GLN A 34 -1.33 8.43 -21.45
CA GLN A 34 -0.83 9.72 -21.92
C GLN A 34 0.51 9.55 -22.64
N THR A 35 1.39 8.72 -22.08
CA THR A 35 2.72 8.43 -22.65
C THR A 35 2.71 7.23 -23.60
N ASN A 36 1.61 6.45 -23.60
CA ASN A 36 1.45 5.19 -24.32
C ASN A 36 2.56 4.18 -23.95
N LYS A 37 2.93 4.10 -22.67
CA LYS A 37 4.02 3.26 -22.17
C LYS A 37 3.62 2.53 -20.90
N TYR A 38 4.28 1.40 -20.64
CA TYR A 38 4.25 0.77 -19.32
C TYR A 38 5.22 1.52 -18.38
N GLU A 39 4.71 1.92 -17.26
CA GLU A 39 5.42 2.63 -16.20
C GLU A 39 5.24 1.89 -14.87
N CYS A 40 6.06 2.21 -13.89
CA CYS A 40 5.93 1.64 -12.55
C CYS A 40 6.26 2.66 -11.46
N PHE A 41 5.75 2.40 -10.27
CA PHE A 41 6.26 2.97 -9.04
C PHE A 41 6.52 1.86 -8.02
N GLU A 42 7.44 2.10 -7.10
CA GLU A 42 7.89 1.14 -6.11
C GLU A 42 7.59 1.66 -4.71
N ALA A 43 6.95 0.83 -3.88
CA ALA A 43 6.64 1.15 -2.50
C ALA A 43 7.38 0.21 -1.54
N ALA A 44 8.03 0.78 -0.52
CA ALA A 44 8.70 0.03 0.54
C ALA A 44 7.82 -0.02 1.79
N PHE A 45 7.69 -1.21 2.37
CA PHE A 45 6.85 -1.47 3.54
C PHE A 45 7.71 -1.83 4.74
N ILE A 46 7.79 -0.93 5.73
CA ILE A 46 8.53 -1.12 6.99
C ILE A 46 7.61 -1.01 8.19
N ALA A 47 8.06 -1.47 9.36
CA ALA A 47 7.27 -1.50 10.59
C ALA A 47 6.63 -0.14 10.95
N GLY A 48 7.38 0.94 10.82
CA GLY A 48 6.91 2.29 11.14
C GLY A 48 5.74 2.80 10.28
N ASN A 49 5.55 2.25 9.08
CA ASN A 49 4.43 2.66 8.23
C ASN A 49 3.07 2.15 8.74
N PHE A 50 3.05 1.05 9.50
CA PHE A 50 1.81 0.37 9.88
C PHE A 50 0.89 1.26 10.72
N CYS A 51 1.43 2.00 11.70
CA CYS A 51 0.65 2.89 12.56
C CYS A 51 -0.15 3.93 11.74
N HIS A 52 0.48 4.55 10.72
CA HIS A 52 -0.19 5.56 9.86
C HIS A 52 -1.40 5.00 9.11
N MET A 53 -1.38 3.71 8.77
CA MET A 53 -2.48 3.06 8.08
C MET A 53 -3.68 2.79 8.99
N THR A 54 -3.47 2.64 10.30
CA THR A 54 -4.56 2.43 11.27
C THR A 54 -5.35 3.70 11.58
N GLY A 55 -4.71 4.87 11.46
CA GLY A 55 -5.30 6.16 11.79
C GLY A 55 -5.42 6.47 13.28
N VAL A 56 -4.86 5.63 14.15
CA VAL A 56 -4.81 5.92 15.60
C VAL A 56 -3.75 6.99 15.91
N ILE A 57 -3.90 7.62 17.06
CA ILE A 57 -2.90 8.49 17.69
C ILE A 57 -2.23 7.66 18.76
N CYS A 58 -0.93 7.38 18.61
CA CYS A 58 -0.16 6.72 19.67
C CYS A 58 -0.01 7.64 20.86
N ASN A 59 -0.16 7.09 22.07
CA ASN A 59 0.03 7.86 23.30
C ASN A 59 1.51 8.23 23.50
N GLU A 60 1.75 9.20 24.39
CA GLU A 60 3.08 9.76 24.65
C GLU A 60 4.12 8.67 24.92
N GLY A 61 5.27 8.77 24.25
CA GLY A 61 6.36 7.80 24.36
C GLY A 61 6.23 6.53 23.51
N LEU A 62 5.08 6.27 22.89
CA LEU A 62 4.91 5.11 22.01
C LEU A 62 5.20 5.49 20.54
N HIS A 63 6.39 5.15 20.05
CA HIS A 63 6.75 5.38 18.64
C HIS A 63 6.11 4.35 17.71
N ALA A 64 6.01 4.69 16.41
CA ALA A 64 5.34 3.86 15.40
C ALA A 64 5.91 2.43 15.29
N ASN A 65 7.22 2.25 15.45
CA ASN A 65 7.84 0.92 15.45
C ASN A 65 7.43 0.12 16.70
N ASP A 66 7.40 0.76 17.87
CA ASP A 66 7.02 0.10 19.13
C ASP A 66 5.54 -0.25 19.13
N PHE A 67 4.70 0.62 18.59
CA PHE A 67 3.29 0.32 18.33
C PHE A 67 3.14 -0.96 17.50
N TYR A 68 3.87 -1.06 16.38
CA TYR A 68 3.85 -2.24 15.55
C TYR A 68 4.34 -3.49 16.30
N GLN A 69 5.42 -3.38 17.09
CA GLN A 69 5.93 -4.48 17.93
C GLN A 69 4.88 -4.95 18.95
N LYS A 70 4.16 -4.02 19.59
CA LYS A 70 3.05 -4.38 20.47
C LYS A 70 1.94 -5.15 19.73
N CYS A 71 1.61 -4.74 18.49
CA CYS A 71 0.60 -5.42 17.69
C CYS A 71 0.98 -6.88 17.40
N ILE A 72 2.17 -7.14 16.84
CA ILE A 72 2.60 -8.51 16.46
C ILE A 72 2.89 -9.41 17.67
N ASN A 73 3.18 -8.84 18.83
CA ASN A 73 3.33 -9.57 20.09
C ASN A 73 2.01 -9.72 20.87
N HIS A 74 0.87 -9.30 20.31
CA HIS A 74 -0.46 -9.32 20.93
C HIS A 74 -0.49 -8.61 22.30
N ARG A 75 0.27 -7.51 22.43
CA ARG A 75 0.41 -6.71 23.67
C ARG A 75 -0.19 -5.30 23.55
N LEU A 76 -0.84 -5.00 22.43
CA LEU A 76 -1.52 -3.72 22.25
C LEU A 76 -2.69 -3.61 23.24
N SER A 77 -2.73 -2.51 23.99
CA SER A 77 -3.76 -2.23 24.99
C SER A 77 -4.59 -0.98 24.62
N ILE A 78 -5.71 -0.79 25.30
CA ILE A 78 -6.57 0.39 25.12
C ILE A 78 -5.89 1.70 25.56
N GLU A 79 -4.82 1.59 26.35
CA GLU A 79 -4.03 2.72 26.89
C GLU A 79 -2.88 3.13 25.97
N ASP A 80 -2.65 2.40 24.89
CA ASP A 80 -1.54 2.66 23.96
C ASP A 80 -1.87 3.70 22.89
N PHE A 81 -3.16 3.97 22.68
CA PHE A 81 -3.60 4.86 21.59
C PHE A 81 -4.96 5.52 21.84
N GLU A 82 -5.20 6.59 21.12
CA GLU A 82 -6.48 7.27 21.05
C GLU A 82 -7.04 7.24 19.62
N PHE A 83 -8.36 7.34 19.50
CA PHE A 83 -9.03 7.59 18.23
C PHE A 83 -8.94 9.06 17.85
N ARG A 84 -8.97 9.35 16.57
CA ARG A 84 -9.12 10.71 16.08
C ARG A 84 -10.58 11.14 16.22
N ASP A 85 -10.80 12.37 16.70
CA ASP A 85 -12.13 12.93 16.92
C ASP A 85 -12.92 13.14 15.62
N ASP A 86 -12.24 13.17 14.48
CA ASP A 86 -12.82 13.37 13.14
C ASP A 86 -13.36 12.06 12.50
N GLY A 87 -13.37 10.94 13.22
CA GLY A 87 -13.82 9.64 12.71
C GLY A 87 -12.85 8.95 11.75
N THR A 88 -11.66 9.53 11.51
CA THR A 88 -10.66 8.96 10.60
C THR A 88 -10.23 7.56 11.02
N THR A 89 -10.10 7.30 12.33
CA THR A 89 -9.66 5.99 12.84
C THR A 89 -10.64 4.89 12.46
N GLU A 90 -11.93 5.06 12.77
CA GLU A 90 -12.97 4.08 12.44
C GLU A 90 -13.10 3.85 10.94
N MET A 91 -13.04 4.93 10.18
CA MET A 91 -13.07 4.86 8.71
C MET A 91 -11.93 4.01 8.18
N LYS A 92 -10.68 4.26 8.61
CA LYS A 92 -9.50 3.51 8.18
C LYS A 92 -9.58 2.05 8.60
N LEU A 93 -9.91 1.77 9.86
CA LEU A 93 -10.02 0.40 10.37
C LEU A 93 -11.11 -0.41 9.67
N SER A 94 -12.18 0.24 9.18
CA SER A 94 -13.25 -0.44 8.44
C SER A 94 -12.80 -1.01 7.09
N VAL A 95 -11.74 -0.47 6.47
CA VAL A 95 -11.24 -0.90 5.14
C VAL A 95 -9.84 -1.49 5.17
N LEU A 96 -9.10 -1.29 6.27
CA LEU A 96 -7.72 -1.77 6.40
C LEU A 96 -7.58 -3.29 6.13
N PRO A 97 -8.49 -4.19 6.59
CA PRO A 97 -8.38 -5.61 6.31
C PRO A 97 -8.34 -5.98 4.82
N ASP A 98 -8.97 -5.18 3.98
CA ASP A 98 -8.98 -5.38 2.53
C ASP A 98 -7.80 -4.68 1.86
N VAL A 99 -7.54 -3.43 2.26
CA VAL A 99 -6.47 -2.60 1.67
C VAL A 99 -5.08 -3.09 2.05
N ILE A 100 -4.91 -3.77 3.19
CA ILE A 100 -3.61 -4.33 3.59
C ILE A 100 -3.07 -5.37 2.60
N LYS A 101 -3.91 -5.91 1.72
CA LYS A 101 -3.52 -6.85 0.66
C LYS A 101 -3.24 -6.13 -0.68
N ILE A 102 -2.83 -4.88 -0.61
CA ILE A 102 -2.70 -3.96 -1.76
C ILE A 102 -1.94 -4.57 -2.96
N HIS A 103 -0.92 -5.38 -2.72
CA HIS A 103 -0.10 -6.05 -3.73
C HIS A 103 -0.90 -7.02 -4.63
N ILE A 104 -2.04 -7.53 -4.16
CA ILE A 104 -2.91 -8.44 -4.94
C ILE A 104 -4.29 -7.85 -5.22
N THR A 105 -4.73 -6.82 -4.47
CA THR A 105 -6.09 -6.27 -4.60
C THR A 105 -6.14 -4.99 -5.41
N SER A 106 -5.03 -4.29 -5.58
CA SER A 106 -4.99 -3.04 -6.33
C SER A 106 -5.25 -3.26 -7.82
N ARG A 107 -6.11 -2.43 -8.40
CA ARG A 107 -6.50 -2.48 -9.82
C ARG A 107 -6.19 -1.21 -10.59
N MET A 108 -6.06 -0.11 -9.88
CA MET A 108 -5.81 1.20 -10.44
C MET A 108 -4.80 1.97 -9.60
N THR A 109 -4.13 2.93 -10.23
CA THR A 109 -3.25 3.90 -9.58
C THR A 109 -3.35 5.26 -10.26
N GLY A 110 -2.88 6.29 -9.57
CA GLY A 110 -2.78 7.65 -10.10
C GLY A 110 -2.14 8.60 -9.09
N ASP A 111 -2.01 9.85 -9.47
CA ASP A 111 -1.57 10.91 -8.59
C ASP A 111 -2.75 11.38 -7.72
N PHE A 112 -2.49 11.63 -6.44
CA PHE A 112 -3.51 12.08 -5.51
C PHE A 112 -3.89 13.54 -5.78
N THR A 113 -5.18 13.83 -5.94
CA THR A 113 -5.64 15.17 -6.35
C THR A 113 -6.79 15.71 -5.52
N ARG A 114 -7.22 15.04 -4.44
CA ARG A 114 -8.35 15.50 -3.64
C ARG A 114 -8.02 16.82 -2.94
N THR A 115 -8.76 17.87 -3.27
CA THR A 115 -8.72 19.16 -2.57
C THR A 115 -9.45 19.10 -1.23
N GLY A 116 -8.96 19.82 -0.21
CA GLY A 116 -9.63 19.97 1.08
C GLY A 116 -9.21 18.99 2.16
N ILE A 117 -8.42 17.96 1.88
CA ILE A 117 -7.78 17.10 2.87
C ILE A 117 -6.28 17.39 2.83
N GLN A 118 -5.72 17.86 3.95
CA GLN A 118 -4.27 18.01 4.11
C GLN A 118 -3.62 16.62 4.27
N LEU A 119 -3.49 15.90 3.16
CA LEU A 119 -2.73 14.66 3.11
C LEU A 119 -1.48 14.91 2.27
N TYR A 120 -0.31 14.67 2.84
CA TYR A 120 0.96 14.60 2.10
C TYR A 120 1.02 13.27 1.34
N THR A 121 0.09 13.07 0.40
CA THR A 121 0.00 11.87 -0.43
C THR A 121 0.26 12.28 -1.87
N GLU A 122 1.17 11.60 -2.53
CA GLU A 122 1.53 11.86 -3.92
C GLU A 122 0.93 10.83 -4.87
N LYS A 123 1.13 9.55 -4.57
CA LYS A 123 0.57 8.42 -5.31
C LYS A 123 -0.53 7.74 -4.51
N ILE A 124 -1.51 7.19 -5.21
CA ILE A 124 -2.55 6.38 -4.60
C ILE A 124 -2.79 5.13 -5.44
N SER A 125 -3.06 4.00 -4.77
CA SER A 125 -3.33 2.73 -5.43
C SER A 125 -4.44 1.98 -4.71
N GLY A 126 -5.28 1.26 -5.45
CA GLY A 126 -6.40 0.55 -4.84
C GLY A 126 -7.50 0.17 -5.82
N GLY A 127 -8.73 0.24 -5.35
CA GLY A 127 -9.94 -0.13 -6.08
C GLY A 127 -11.12 0.78 -5.75
N ILE A 128 -12.33 0.25 -5.94
CA ILE A 128 -13.57 1.00 -5.73
C ILE A 128 -13.99 1.09 -4.25
N ASN A 129 -13.53 0.19 -3.40
CA ASN A 129 -13.95 0.09 -2.00
C ASN A 129 -12.94 0.70 -1.01
N GLY A 130 -11.72 0.96 -1.49
CA GLY A 130 -10.66 1.51 -0.66
C GLY A 130 -9.33 1.57 -1.40
N CYS A 131 -8.48 2.45 -0.91
CA CYS A 131 -7.16 2.69 -1.50
C CYS A 131 -6.12 3.06 -0.43
N MET A 132 -4.86 2.92 -0.81
CA MET A 132 -3.69 3.27 -0.01
C MET A 132 -2.96 4.43 -0.67
N GLY A 133 -2.66 5.45 0.10
CA GLY A 133 -1.85 6.59 -0.31
C GLY A 133 -0.39 6.38 0.04
N PHE A 134 0.46 6.98 -0.77
CA PHE A 134 1.91 6.88 -0.68
C PHE A 134 2.56 8.24 -0.82
N VAL A 135 3.63 8.45 -0.09
CA VAL A 135 4.48 9.65 -0.15
C VAL A 135 5.89 9.23 -0.60
N LYS A 136 6.54 10.07 -1.38
CA LYS A 136 7.92 9.83 -1.82
C LYS A 136 8.86 9.88 -0.63
N ASP A 137 9.65 8.82 -0.47
CA ASP A 137 10.74 8.72 0.50
C ASP A 137 11.98 8.19 -0.21
N LYS A 138 12.91 9.09 -0.53
CA LYS A 138 14.13 8.81 -1.32
C LYS A 138 13.80 8.12 -2.65
N ASP A 139 14.23 6.86 -2.81
CA ASP A 139 14.09 6.09 -4.04
C ASP A 139 12.75 5.36 -4.14
N TYR A 140 12.03 5.20 -3.03
CA TYR A 140 10.77 4.47 -2.93
C TYR A 140 9.64 5.36 -2.47
N TYR A 141 8.44 4.86 -2.55
CA TYR A 141 7.26 5.43 -1.90
C TYR A 141 6.99 4.70 -0.58
N ALA A 142 6.60 5.44 0.45
CA ALA A 142 6.18 4.89 1.74
C ALA A 142 4.65 4.98 1.86
N PRO A 143 3.95 3.92 2.29
CA PRO A 143 2.53 4.00 2.59
C PRO A 143 2.31 4.94 3.77
N ASN A 144 1.44 5.93 3.61
CA ASN A 144 1.19 6.95 4.63
C ASN A 144 -0.28 7.06 5.04
N THR A 145 -1.21 6.52 4.28
CA THR A 145 -2.63 6.57 4.62
C THR A 145 -3.44 5.46 3.96
N VAL A 146 -4.64 5.22 4.50
CA VAL A 146 -5.69 4.38 3.91
C VAL A 146 -6.96 5.20 3.83
N LEU A 147 -7.70 5.09 2.73
CA LEU A 147 -8.94 5.81 2.48
C LEU A 147 -10.06 4.82 2.14
N LYS A 148 -11.24 5.03 2.70
CA LYS A 148 -12.49 4.36 2.33
C LYS A 148 -13.14 5.13 1.19
N GLU A 149 -12.49 5.10 0.04
CA GLU A 149 -12.92 5.85 -1.13
C GLU A 149 -12.70 5.03 -2.40
N ASP A 150 -13.55 5.28 -3.39
CA ASP A 150 -13.26 4.85 -4.75
C ASP A 150 -12.06 5.64 -5.27
N ILE A 151 -11.04 4.94 -5.74
CA ILE A 151 -9.81 5.57 -6.23
C ILE A 151 -10.08 6.62 -7.31
N ARG A 152 -11.15 6.47 -8.09
CA ARG A 152 -11.53 7.40 -9.17
C ARG A 152 -11.93 8.78 -8.65
N ASN A 153 -12.35 8.88 -7.38
CA ASN A 153 -12.75 10.13 -6.73
C ASN A 153 -11.57 10.90 -6.12
N VAL A 154 -10.40 10.27 -6.03
CA VAL A 154 -9.23 10.83 -5.33
C VAL A 154 -7.97 10.90 -6.20
N THR A 155 -8.10 10.55 -7.48
CA THR A 155 -7.00 10.63 -8.46
C THR A 155 -7.35 11.55 -9.62
N SER A 156 -6.30 12.10 -10.26
CA SER A 156 -6.44 12.77 -11.55
C SER A 156 -6.93 11.81 -12.65
N SER A 157 -7.67 12.33 -13.61
CA SER A 157 -8.03 11.60 -14.83
C SER A 157 -6.95 11.80 -15.91
N PRO A 158 -6.59 10.75 -16.65
CA PRO A 158 -7.08 9.38 -16.53
C PRO A 158 -6.35 8.59 -15.42
N GLN A 159 -7.10 7.77 -14.71
CA GLN A 159 -6.49 6.76 -13.83
C GLN A 159 -5.78 5.69 -14.68
N HIS A 160 -4.70 5.14 -14.14
CA HIS A 160 -3.92 4.11 -14.80
C HIS A 160 -4.33 2.72 -14.29
N ARG A 161 -4.60 1.80 -15.21
CA ARG A 161 -4.87 0.40 -14.87
C ARG A 161 -3.55 -0.28 -14.48
N ILE A 162 -3.52 -0.92 -13.30
CA ILE A 162 -2.43 -1.81 -12.92
C ILE A 162 -2.54 -3.10 -13.75
N VAL A 163 -1.45 -3.47 -14.41
CA VAL A 163 -1.34 -4.67 -15.23
C VAL A 163 -0.60 -5.80 -14.53
N ALA A 164 0.38 -5.46 -13.67
CA ALA A 164 1.11 -6.43 -12.86
C ALA A 164 1.58 -5.80 -11.55
N THR A 165 1.78 -6.62 -10.52
CA THR A 165 2.53 -6.24 -9.32
C THR A 165 3.58 -7.29 -9.02
N PHE A 166 4.78 -6.84 -8.70
CA PHE A 166 5.89 -7.69 -8.31
C PHE A 166 6.33 -7.38 -6.89
N ILE A 167 6.85 -8.39 -6.20
CA ILE A 167 7.37 -8.26 -4.83
C ILE A 167 8.81 -8.76 -4.78
N LYS A 168 9.60 -8.11 -3.92
CA LYS A 168 10.92 -8.55 -3.47
C LYS A 168 11.13 -8.22 -1.99
N ASN A 169 12.05 -8.90 -1.31
CA ASN A 169 12.52 -8.41 -0.03
C ASN A 169 13.31 -7.09 -0.24
N ILE A 170 13.32 -6.23 0.77
CA ILE A 170 14.01 -4.92 0.67
C ILE A 170 15.50 -5.07 0.29
N ARG A 171 16.14 -6.16 0.69
CA ARG A 171 17.58 -6.42 0.43
C ARG A 171 17.87 -7.07 -0.92
N ASP A 172 16.84 -7.56 -1.62
CA ASP A 172 17.02 -8.21 -2.91
C ASP A 172 17.20 -7.15 -4.01
N GLU A 173 18.07 -7.44 -4.97
CA GLU A 173 18.28 -6.54 -6.10
C GLU A 173 17.09 -6.55 -7.06
N LYS A 174 16.56 -7.74 -7.34
CA LYS A 174 15.49 -7.94 -8.33
C LYS A 174 14.18 -8.42 -7.72
N TYR A 175 13.09 -8.11 -8.40
CA TYR A 175 11.76 -8.62 -8.11
C TYR A 175 11.66 -10.06 -8.62
N THR A 176 11.42 -10.99 -7.69
CA THR A 176 11.43 -12.45 -7.92
C THR A 176 10.06 -13.10 -7.74
N GLU A 177 9.04 -12.33 -7.34
CA GLU A 177 7.68 -12.83 -7.12
C GLU A 177 6.68 -11.98 -7.90
N LEU A 178 5.90 -12.59 -8.79
CA LEU A 178 4.74 -11.98 -9.45
C LEU A 178 3.51 -12.18 -8.56
N SER A 179 3.04 -11.10 -7.94
CA SER A 179 1.96 -11.10 -6.95
C SER A 179 0.59 -10.95 -7.58
N TYR A 180 0.51 -10.22 -8.67
CA TYR A 180 -0.72 -9.99 -9.44
C TYR A 180 -0.41 -9.82 -10.92
N LEU A 181 -1.25 -10.43 -11.74
CA LEU A 181 -1.30 -10.22 -13.19
C LEU A 181 -2.74 -9.93 -13.60
N ALA A 182 -2.94 -8.88 -14.37
CA ALA A 182 -4.27 -8.49 -14.83
C ALA A 182 -4.83 -9.54 -15.79
N LYS A 183 -6.13 -9.86 -15.66
CA LYS A 183 -6.80 -10.82 -16.54
C LYS A 183 -6.63 -10.42 -18.02
N LYS A 184 -6.23 -11.36 -18.84
CA LYS A 184 -5.98 -11.21 -20.30
C LYS A 184 -4.79 -10.29 -20.63
N PHE A 185 -3.92 -9.99 -19.68
CA PHE A 185 -2.68 -9.28 -19.92
C PHE A 185 -1.56 -10.30 -20.17
N ASP A 186 -0.83 -10.14 -21.28
CA ASP A 186 0.36 -10.94 -21.56
C ASP A 186 1.57 -10.24 -20.93
N ILE A 187 2.24 -10.91 -20.01
CA ILE A 187 3.42 -10.37 -19.34
C ILE A 187 4.54 -10.01 -20.31
N ASN A 188 4.60 -10.68 -21.45
CA ASN A 188 5.58 -10.39 -22.51
C ASN A 188 5.42 -9.00 -23.14
N GLU A 189 4.26 -8.35 -23.00
CA GLU A 189 4.10 -6.95 -23.39
C GLU A 189 5.05 -6.02 -22.63
N LEU A 190 5.49 -6.40 -21.42
CA LEU A 190 6.47 -5.65 -20.65
C LEU A 190 7.88 -5.71 -21.21
N ASN A 191 8.18 -6.58 -22.18
CA ASN A 191 9.50 -6.68 -22.83
C ASN A 191 9.94 -5.37 -23.52
N THR A 192 9.02 -4.45 -23.77
CA THR A 192 9.32 -3.12 -24.29
C THR A 192 9.69 -2.10 -23.20
N ALA A 193 9.46 -2.43 -21.93
CA ALA A 193 9.65 -1.54 -20.77
C ALA A 193 10.95 -1.85 -20.04
N LYS A 194 12.10 -1.42 -20.59
CA LYS A 194 13.44 -1.68 -20.06
C LYS A 194 13.56 -1.43 -18.55
N GLN A 195 12.99 -0.32 -18.05
CA GLN A 195 13.01 0.03 -16.63
C GLN A 195 12.32 -1.01 -15.72
N ILE A 196 11.40 -1.82 -16.25
CA ILE A 196 10.71 -2.88 -15.51
C ILE A 196 11.52 -4.16 -15.61
N ILE A 197 12.00 -4.51 -16.81
CA ILE A 197 12.81 -5.72 -17.06
C ILE A 197 14.10 -5.68 -16.24
N ASP A 198 14.79 -4.56 -16.21
CA ASP A 198 16.06 -4.41 -15.49
C ASP A 198 15.89 -4.66 -13.97
N LYS A 199 14.69 -4.44 -13.45
CA LYS A 199 14.34 -4.63 -12.02
C LYS A 199 13.74 -6.00 -11.70
N THR A 200 13.26 -6.76 -12.69
CA THR A 200 12.60 -8.05 -12.51
C THR A 200 13.52 -9.22 -12.87
N ASP A 201 13.22 -10.38 -12.31
CA ASP A 201 13.89 -11.61 -12.73
C ASP A 201 13.41 -11.99 -14.14
N GLN A 202 14.35 -12.40 -14.99
CA GLN A 202 14.06 -12.76 -16.38
C GLN A 202 13.15 -13.99 -16.52
N ILE A 203 13.04 -14.81 -15.48
CA ILE A 203 12.18 -16.00 -15.47
C ILE A 203 10.71 -15.68 -15.83
N PHE A 204 10.26 -14.44 -15.64
CA PHE A 204 8.90 -14.03 -15.97
C PHE A 204 8.65 -13.82 -17.47
N PHE A 205 9.70 -13.68 -18.28
CA PHE A 205 9.60 -13.24 -19.67
C PHE A 205 10.01 -14.31 -20.70
N PHE A 206 10.38 -15.50 -20.25
CA PHE A 206 10.89 -16.58 -21.12
C PHE A 206 10.08 -17.89 -21.02
N GLN A 207 8.78 -17.79 -20.69
CA GLN A 207 7.88 -18.94 -20.72
C GLN A 207 7.10 -19.02 -22.01
#